data_bd292f7ab36ca3d3b3726b83c9423095
#
_entry.id   bd292f7ab36ca3d3b3726b83c9423095
#
_cell.length_a   1.000
_cell.length_b   1.000
_cell.length_c   1.000
_cell.angle_alpha   90.00
_cell.angle_beta   90.00
_cell.angle_gamma   90.00
#
_symmetry.space_group_name_H-M   'P 1'
#
loop_
_entity.id
_entity.type
_entity.pdbx_description
1 polymer ?
#
loop_
_entity_poly.entity_id
_entity_poly.type
_entity_poly.pdbx_seq_one_letter_code
_entity_poly.pdbx_strand_id
1 'polypeptide(L)'
;MKKIILFLWRIEEKILSLQYNFYKKNTLNLSINIMQQTTPFRRLPSEAELLRMRQQEIEEKKQERERQKQEQALALSQMADDLLWLIKQEQGRYQWIGTKRDLVEMTHKVWRQDVVFDAMGRVLPFLHLLHRVCTLLGIAMPKKPTAMLDTISHRKRQDQLSMVNRYARIIKYGSSRPILRFLRAA
;
A
#
# COMPACT_ATOMS: atom_id res chain seq x y z
N MET A 1 -44.40 -17.15 -24.39
CA MET A 1 -42.99 -16.80 -24.10
C MET A 1 -42.38 -15.85 -25.14
N LYS A 2 -42.51 -16.06 -26.46
CA LYS A 2 -41.90 -15.17 -27.51
C LYS A 2 -42.31 -13.70 -27.43
N LYS A 3 -43.54 -13.37 -27.04
CA LYS A 3 -44.04 -11.98 -26.94
C LYS A 3 -43.40 -11.18 -25.78
N ILE A 4 -43.04 -11.83 -24.69
CA ILE A 4 -42.39 -11.18 -23.53
C ILE A 4 -40.93 -10.82 -23.84
N ILE A 5 -40.23 -11.69 -24.57
CA ILE A 5 -38.84 -11.46 -24.98
C ILE A 5 -38.74 -10.28 -25.96
N LEU A 6 -39.67 -10.18 -26.93
CA LEU A 6 -39.76 -9.04 -27.86
C LEU A 6 -40.11 -7.72 -27.14
N PHE A 7 -40.91 -7.78 -26.09
CA PHE A 7 -41.27 -6.60 -25.28
C PHE A 7 -40.08 -6.11 -24.44
N LEU A 8 -39.35 -7.02 -23.82
CA LEU A 8 -38.12 -6.69 -23.05
C LEU A 8 -37.03 -6.11 -23.98
N TRP A 9 -36.79 -6.71 -25.13
CA TRP A 9 -35.82 -6.21 -26.10
C TRP A 9 -36.15 -4.78 -26.60
N ARG A 10 -37.43 -4.48 -26.80
CA ARG A 10 -37.91 -3.14 -27.21
C ARG A 10 -37.75 -2.09 -26.09
N ILE A 11 -37.84 -2.52 -24.82
CA ILE A 11 -37.56 -1.64 -23.66
C ILE A 11 -36.07 -1.34 -23.54
N GLU A 12 -35.22 -2.33 -23.72
CA GLU A 12 -33.74 -2.12 -23.69
C GLU A 12 -33.29 -1.17 -24.79
N GLU A 13 -33.80 -1.33 -26.01
CA GLU A 13 -33.46 -0.44 -27.13
C GLU A 13 -33.90 1.01 -26.85
N LYS A 14 -35.06 1.18 -26.21
CA LYS A 14 -35.58 2.49 -25.82
C LYS A 14 -34.77 3.13 -24.70
N ILE A 15 -34.32 2.34 -23.73
CA ILE A 15 -33.45 2.80 -22.62
C ILE A 15 -32.08 3.22 -23.17
N LEU A 16 -31.48 2.43 -24.02
CA LEU A 16 -30.20 2.76 -24.70
C LEU A 16 -30.30 4.05 -25.53
N SER A 17 -31.38 4.22 -26.28
CA SER A 17 -31.63 5.44 -27.04
C SER A 17 -31.81 6.67 -26.15
N LEU A 18 -32.50 6.55 -25.01
CA LEU A 18 -32.66 7.64 -24.04
C LEU A 18 -31.34 7.98 -23.36
N GLN A 19 -30.53 6.99 -22.99
CA GLN A 19 -29.20 7.20 -22.43
C GLN A 19 -28.26 7.89 -23.43
N TYR A 20 -28.26 7.45 -24.70
CA TYR A 20 -27.48 8.08 -25.77
C TYR A 20 -27.85 9.55 -25.98
N ASN A 21 -29.16 9.86 -26.03
CA ASN A 21 -29.65 11.23 -26.20
C ASN A 21 -29.36 12.11 -24.97
N PHE A 22 -29.40 11.55 -23.74
CA PHE A 22 -29.01 12.23 -22.51
C PHE A 22 -27.52 12.55 -22.50
N TYR A 23 -26.66 11.59 -22.87
CA TYR A 23 -25.21 11.81 -23.01
C TYR A 23 -24.89 12.84 -24.09
N LYS A 24 -25.50 12.75 -25.25
CA LYS A 24 -25.31 13.71 -26.35
C LYS A 24 -25.73 15.14 -25.96
N LYS A 25 -26.84 15.28 -25.25
CA LYS A 25 -27.32 16.59 -24.76
C LYS A 25 -26.41 17.17 -23.68
N ASN A 26 -25.90 16.34 -22.77
CA ASN A 26 -24.99 16.80 -21.73
C ASN A 26 -23.59 17.13 -22.26
N THR A 27 -23.05 16.35 -23.20
CA THR A 27 -21.76 16.68 -23.83
C THR A 27 -21.84 17.96 -24.68
N LEU A 28 -22.94 18.19 -25.41
CA LEU A 28 -23.17 19.44 -26.12
C LEU A 28 -23.29 20.65 -25.16
N ASN A 29 -24.02 20.51 -24.05
CA ASN A 29 -24.16 21.59 -23.07
C ASN A 29 -22.85 21.85 -22.32
N LEU A 30 -22.04 20.83 -22.01
CA LEU A 30 -20.70 21.03 -21.46
C LEU A 30 -19.78 21.73 -22.46
N SER A 31 -19.80 21.36 -23.72
CA SER A 31 -19.00 22.01 -24.77
C SER A 31 -19.40 23.48 -25.00
N ILE A 32 -20.71 23.80 -24.95
CA ILE A 32 -21.22 25.17 -25.08
C ILE A 32 -20.86 25.99 -23.83
N ASN A 33 -20.97 25.42 -22.61
CA ASN A 33 -20.58 26.11 -21.39
C ASN A 33 -19.05 26.36 -21.31
N ILE A 34 -18.24 25.43 -21.81
CA ILE A 34 -16.78 25.59 -21.91
C ILE A 34 -16.43 26.67 -22.95
N MET A 35 -17.17 26.79 -24.04
CA MET A 35 -16.98 27.86 -25.04
C MET A 35 -17.50 29.24 -24.58
N GLN A 36 -18.51 29.29 -23.71
CA GLN A 36 -19.05 30.57 -23.19
C GLN A 36 -18.29 31.10 -21.97
N GLN A 37 -17.51 30.30 -21.25
CA GLN A 37 -16.48 30.83 -20.41
C GLN A 37 -15.36 31.31 -21.31
N THR A 38 -15.46 32.58 -21.70
CA THR A 38 -14.36 33.36 -22.28
C THR A 38 -13.18 33.26 -21.32
N THR A 39 -12.41 32.18 -21.45
CA THR A 39 -11.09 32.12 -20.83
C THR A 39 -10.32 33.28 -21.42
N PRO A 40 -9.87 34.26 -20.62
CA PRO A 40 -8.97 35.27 -21.13
C PRO A 40 -7.86 34.48 -21.85
N PHE A 41 -7.55 34.90 -23.05
CA PHE A 41 -6.55 34.28 -23.95
C PHE A 41 -5.35 33.89 -23.11
N ARG A 42 -5.30 32.59 -22.71
CA ARG A 42 -4.30 32.10 -21.77
C ARG A 42 -3.01 32.16 -22.54
N ARG A 43 -2.25 33.24 -22.34
CA ARG A 43 -0.93 33.40 -22.92
C ARG A 43 -0.16 32.09 -22.72
N LEU A 44 0.25 31.50 -23.82
CA LEU A 44 1.12 30.34 -23.74
C LEU A 44 2.33 30.71 -22.90
N PRO A 45 2.71 29.89 -21.91
CA PRO A 45 3.85 30.18 -21.06
C PRO A 45 5.10 30.34 -21.92
N SER A 46 5.90 31.32 -21.63
CA SER A 46 7.19 31.51 -22.28
C SER A 46 8.11 30.35 -22.01
N GLU A 47 9.14 30.14 -22.85
CA GLU A 47 10.11 29.07 -22.65
C GLU A 47 10.76 29.14 -21.27
N ALA A 48 11.05 30.35 -20.78
CA ALA A 48 11.59 30.55 -19.44
C ALA A 48 10.62 30.13 -18.33
N GLU A 49 9.31 30.36 -18.50
CA GLU A 49 8.28 29.92 -17.56
C GLU A 49 8.14 28.40 -17.58
N LEU A 50 8.17 27.76 -18.76
CA LEU A 50 8.15 26.32 -18.89
C LEU A 50 9.36 25.66 -18.23
N LEU A 51 10.55 26.24 -18.37
CA LEU A 51 11.75 25.75 -17.71
C LEU A 51 11.65 25.85 -16.18
N ARG A 52 11.14 26.98 -15.65
CA ARG A 52 10.90 27.15 -14.21
C ARG A 52 9.90 26.13 -13.67
N MET A 53 8.78 25.93 -14.36
CA MET A 53 7.78 24.94 -13.95
C MET A 53 8.38 23.51 -13.93
N ARG A 54 9.18 23.15 -14.94
CA ARG A 54 9.86 21.86 -14.97
C ARG A 54 10.87 21.70 -13.84
N GLN A 55 11.63 22.75 -13.51
CA GLN A 55 12.56 22.74 -12.37
C GLN A 55 11.81 22.57 -11.04
N GLN A 56 10.69 23.30 -10.85
CA GLN A 56 9.84 23.15 -9.67
C GLN A 56 9.29 21.73 -9.53
N GLU A 57 8.76 21.16 -10.60
CA GLU A 57 8.25 19.77 -10.61
C GLU A 57 9.33 18.74 -10.26
N ILE A 58 10.56 18.94 -10.73
CA ILE A 58 11.70 18.07 -10.41
C ILE A 58 12.04 18.17 -8.91
N GLU A 59 12.08 19.39 -8.37
CA GLU A 59 12.40 19.62 -6.96
C GLU A 59 11.29 19.08 -6.04
N GLU A 60 10.02 19.29 -6.38
CA GLU A 60 8.89 18.72 -5.65
C GLU A 60 8.93 17.18 -5.63
N LYS A 61 9.21 16.55 -6.79
CA LYS A 61 9.38 15.10 -6.87
C LYS A 61 10.56 14.60 -6.05
N LYS A 62 11.64 15.37 -5.98
CA LYS A 62 12.80 15.03 -5.17
C LYS A 62 12.47 15.12 -3.68
N GLN A 63 11.83 16.20 -3.24
CA GLN A 63 11.40 16.38 -1.85
C GLN A 63 10.42 15.29 -1.42
N GLU A 64 9.46 14.94 -2.29
CA GLU A 64 8.51 13.86 -2.02
C GLU A 64 9.22 12.50 -1.85
N ARG A 65 10.22 12.20 -2.70
CA ARG A 65 11.01 10.96 -2.57
C ARG A 65 11.81 10.92 -1.27
N GLU A 66 12.42 12.03 -0.86
CA GLU A 66 13.15 12.11 0.40
C GLU A 66 12.21 11.95 1.60
N ARG A 67 11.02 12.57 1.57
CA ARG A 67 10.00 12.37 2.59
C ARG A 67 9.57 10.91 2.69
N GLN A 68 9.29 10.25 1.56
CA GLN A 68 8.94 8.83 1.53
C GLN A 68 10.05 7.93 2.09
N LYS A 69 11.32 8.23 1.79
CA LYS A 69 12.46 7.49 2.36
C LYS A 69 12.53 7.66 3.88
N GLN A 70 12.31 8.88 4.39
CA GLN A 70 12.30 9.15 5.84
C GLN A 70 11.15 8.41 6.53
N GLU A 71 9.93 8.44 5.96
CA GLU A 71 8.78 7.71 6.47
C GLU A 71 9.04 6.18 6.50
N GLN A 72 9.67 5.64 5.46
CA GLN A 72 10.04 4.22 5.40
C GLN A 72 11.14 3.87 6.41
N ALA A 73 12.14 4.73 6.58
CA ALA A 73 13.20 4.51 7.57
C ALA A 73 12.65 4.49 8.99
N LEU A 74 11.76 5.43 9.33
CA LEU A 74 11.07 5.45 10.62
C LEU A 74 10.22 4.19 10.81
N ALA A 75 9.48 3.76 9.79
CA ALA A 75 8.67 2.56 9.85
C ALA A 75 9.51 1.29 10.06
N LEU A 76 10.69 1.21 9.43
CA LEU A 76 11.64 0.11 9.62
C LEU A 76 12.22 0.09 11.03
N SER A 77 12.62 1.23 11.59
CA SER A 77 13.09 1.35 12.96
C SER A 77 12.02 0.90 13.96
N GLN A 78 10.79 1.43 13.82
CA GLN A 78 9.69 1.06 14.70
C GLN A 78 9.31 -0.43 14.57
N MET A 79 9.44 -1.00 13.37
CA MET A 79 9.21 -2.43 13.14
C MET A 79 10.25 -3.29 13.84
N ALA A 80 11.50 -2.83 13.90
CA ALA A 80 12.56 -3.50 14.64
C ALA A 80 12.30 -3.47 16.15
N ASP A 81 11.96 -2.30 16.69
CA ASP A 81 11.63 -2.13 18.11
C ASP A 81 10.43 -2.99 18.53
N ASP A 82 9.41 -3.03 17.68
CA ASP A 82 8.20 -3.83 17.89
C ASP A 82 8.51 -5.34 17.87
N LEU A 83 9.36 -5.81 16.93
CA LEU A 83 9.77 -7.20 16.88
C LEU A 83 10.63 -7.59 18.08
N LEU A 84 11.58 -6.74 18.47
CA LEU A 84 12.40 -6.93 19.67
C LEU A 84 11.54 -6.97 20.94
N TRP A 85 10.53 -6.13 21.03
CA TRP A 85 9.55 -6.19 22.11
C TRP A 85 8.75 -7.50 22.08
N LEU A 86 8.28 -7.92 20.89
CA LEU A 86 7.51 -9.16 20.74
C LEU A 86 8.31 -10.38 21.19
N ILE A 87 9.59 -10.47 20.82
CA ILE A 87 10.47 -11.61 21.19
C ILE A 87 10.66 -11.76 22.71
N LYS A 88 10.47 -10.68 23.46
CA LYS A 88 10.55 -10.66 24.94
C LYS A 88 9.23 -11.08 25.62
N GLN A 89 8.15 -11.27 24.85
CA GLN A 89 6.88 -11.69 25.42
C GLN A 89 6.86 -13.20 25.70
N GLU A 90 5.94 -13.61 26.56
CA GLU A 90 5.68 -15.02 26.85
C GLU A 90 5.05 -15.71 25.64
N GLN A 91 5.43 -16.97 25.42
CA GLN A 91 4.87 -17.80 24.34
C GLN A 91 3.36 -17.97 24.55
N GLY A 92 2.60 -17.81 23.46
CA GLY A 92 1.15 -17.94 23.47
C GLY A 92 0.37 -16.74 23.98
N ARG A 93 1.06 -15.68 24.48
CA ARG A 93 0.39 -14.45 24.95
C ARG A 93 -0.35 -13.70 23.83
N TYR A 94 0.17 -13.80 22.62
CA TYR A 94 -0.39 -13.13 21.45
C TYR A 94 -0.56 -14.11 20.29
N GLN A 95 -1.62 -13.90 19.53
CA GLN A 95 -1.88 -14.58 18.27
C GLN A 95 -1.70 -13.59 17.11
N TRP A 96 -1.06 -14.03 16.03
CA TRP A 96 -0.92 -13.26 14.82
C TRP A 96 -2.20 -13.30 13.99
N ILE A 97 -2.81 -12.15 13.72
CA ILE A 97 -4.02 -12.02 12.91
C ILE A 97 -3.74 -11.62 11.45
N GLY A 98 -2.49 -11.26 11.13
CA GLY A 98 -2.03 -11.02 9.77
C GLY A 98 -1.81 -12.32 8.98
N THR A 99 -1.40 -12.18 7.72
CA THR A 99 -1.03 -13.35 6.91
C THR A 99 0.36 -13.89 7.31
N LYS A 100 0.62 -15.19 7.08
CA LYS A 100 1.97 -15.75 7.25
C LYS A 100 3.02 -15.03 6.40
N ARG A 101 2.60 -14.55 5.21
CA ARG A 101 3.45 -13.79 4.30
C ARG A 101 3.88 -12.45 4.89
N ASP A 102 2.96 -11.77 5.56
CA ASP A 102 3.25 -10.50 6.25
C ASP A 102 4.25 -10.70 7.40
N LEU A 103 4.10 -11.80 8.15
CA LEU A 103 5.04 -12.15 9.22
C LEU A 103 6.44 -12.42 8.68
N VAL A 104 6.54 -13.19 7.59
CA VAL A 104 7.82 -13.49 6.91
C VAL A 104 8.46 -12.20 6.38
N GLU A 105 7.67 -11.33 5.75
CA GLU A 105 8.15 -10.04 5.23
C GLU A 105 8.67 -9.16 6.36
N MET A 106 7.90 -9.00 7.45
CA MET A 106 8.28 -8.20 8.61
C MET A 106 9.59 -8.72 9.22
N THR A 107 9.64 -10.01 9.52
CA THR A 107 10.83 -10.64 10.12
C THR A 107 12.06 -10.49 9.24
N HIS A 108 11.92 -10.64 7.91
CA HIS A 108 13.01 -10.46 6.98
C HIS A 108 13.50 -9.00 6.90
N LYS A 109 12.57 -8.03 6.91
CA LYS A 109 12.92 -6.60 6.89
C LYS A 109 13.68 -6.19 8.14
N VAL A 110 13.31 -6.71 9.30
CA VAL A 110 14.02 -6.46 10.57
C VAL A 110 15.36 -7.19 10.59
N TRP A 111 15.40 -8.44 10.16
CA TRP A 111 16.66 -9.20 10.06
C TRP A 111 17.72 -8.48 9.23
N ARG A 112 17.32 -7.87 8.11
CA ARG A 112 18.24 -7.11 7.25
C ARG A 112 18.82 -5.84 7.89
N GLN A 113 18.38 -5.45 9.07
CA GLN A 113 18.92 -4.32 9.82
C GLN A 113 20.00 -4.76 10.81
N ASP A 114 20.27 -6.07 10.90
CA ASP A 114 21.28 -6.67 11.78
C ASP A 114 21.15 -6.25 13.27
N VAL A 115 19.91 -6.05 13.73
CA VAL A 115 19.61 -5.56 15.10
C VAL A 115 19.25 -6.67 16.07
N VAL A 116 19.14 -7.91 15.61
CA VAL A 116 18.79 -9.06 16.45
C VAL A 116 19.98 -9.98 16.63
N PHE A 117 20.44 -10.13 17.89
CA PHE A 117 21.64 -10.90 18.22
C PHE A 117 21.31 -12.15 19.03
N ASP A 118 22.17 -13.17 18.92
CA ASP A 118 22.16 -14.35 19.78
C ASP A 118 22.83 -14.05 21.14
N ALA A 119 22.87 -15.05 22.04
CA ALA A 119 23.49 -14.92 23.35
C ALA A 119 25.02 -14.68 23.30
N MET A 120 25.64 -14.92 22.15
CA MET A 120 27.08 -14.70 21.91
C MET A 120 27.36 -13.36 21.20
N GLY A 121 26.32 -12.51 21.02
CA GLY A 121 26.46 -11.21 20.35
C GLY A 121 26.61 -11.30 18.83
N ARG A 122 26.30 -12.44 18.20
CA ARG A 122 26.33 -12.61 16.74
C ARG A 122 24.95 -12.34 16.16
N VAL A 123 24.87 -11.78 14.97
CA VAL A 123 23.61 -11.57 14.26
C VAL A 123 22.86 -12.90 14.09
N LEU A 124 21.62 -12.95 14.55
CA LEU A 124 20.81 -14.16 14.47
C LEU A 124 20.43 -14.47 13.01
N PRO A 125 20.67 -15.69 12.48
CA PRO A 125 20.29 -16.05 11.12
C PRO A 125 18.78 -15.92 10.90
N PHE A 126 18.37 -15.46 9.70
CA PHE A 126 16.95 -15.20 9.36
C PHE A 126 16.01 -16.34 9.73
N LEU A 127 16.37 -17.58 9.37
CA LEU A 127 15.51 -18.74 9.63
C LEU A 127 15.35 -19.02 11.13
N HIS A 128 16.39 -18.77 11.93
CA HIS A 128 16.31 -18.92 13.40
C HIS A 128 15.42 -17.82 14.00
N LEU A 129 15.57 -16.58 13.55
CA LEU A 129 14.68 -15.49 13.96
C LEU A 129 13.22 -15.77 13.61
N LEU A 130 12.96 -16.19 12.37
CA LEU A 130 11.62 -16.52 11.90
C LEU A 130 11.03 -17.70 12.71
N HIS A 131 11.81 -18.75 12.97
CA HIS A 131 11.38 -19.88 13.78
C HIS A 131 10.99 -19.42 15.20
N ARG A 132 11.84 -18.59 15.84
CA ARG A 132 11.57 -18.05 17.18
C ARG A 132 10.26 -17.25 17.22
N VAL A 133 10.02 -16.38 16.23
CA VAL A 133 8.80 -15.59 16.14
C VAL A 133 7.57 -16.48 15.88
N CYS A 134 7.68 -17.46 15.00
CA CYS A 134 6.60 -18.41 14.72
C CYS A 134 6.23 -19.22 15.96
N THR A 135 7.22 -19.74 16.69
CA THR A 135 7.02 -20.51 17.95
C THR A 135 6.31 -19.65 18.99
N LEU A 136 6.77 -18.42 19.19
CA LEU A 136 6.19 -17.49 20.14
C LEU A 136 4.72 -17.18 19.88
N LEU A 137 4.35 -17.07 18.59
CA LEU A 137 2.98 -16.78 18.14
C LEU A 137 2.12 -18.02 17.91
N GLY A 138 2.63 -19.23 18.17
CA GLY A 138 1.91 -20.49 17.94
C GLY A 138 1.62 -20.78 16.46
N ILE A 139 2.46 -20.26 15.54
CA ILE A 139 2.27 -20.42 14.09
C ILE A 139 3.22 -21.48 13.55
N ALA A 140 2.69 -22.40 12.75
CA ALA A 140 3.55 -23.34 12.03
C ALA A 140 4.47 -22.58 11.04
N MET A 141 5.77 -22.84 11.14
CA MET A 141 6.78 -22.24 10.27
C MET A 141 6.49 -22.56 8.80
N PRO A 142 6.58 -21.59 7.88
CA PRO A 142 6.42 -21.84 6.45
C PRO A 142 7.48 -22.79 5.91
N LYS A 143 7.09 -23.72 5.03
CA LYS A 143 8.01 -24.72 4.43
C LYS A 143 9.09 -24.07 3.56
N LYS A 144 8.77 -22.96 2.87
CA LYS A 144 9.67 -22.27 1.93
C LYS A 144 9.62 -20.75 2.14
N PRO A 145 10.16 -20.20 3.26
CA PRO A 145 10.04 -18.77 3.56
C PRO A 145 10.78 -17.87 2.56
N THR A 146 11.92 -18.33 2.02
CA THR A 146 12.67 -17.58 0.98
C THR A 146 11.89 -17.44 -0.31
N ALA A 147 11.25 -18.50 -0.80
CA ALA A 147 10.38 -18.43 -1.97
C ALA A 147 9.15 -17.51 -1.76
N MET A 148 8.68 -17.37 -0.51
CA MET A 148 7.64 -16.38 -0.18
C MET A 148 8.17 -14.95 -0.33
N LEU A 149 9.43 -14.68 0.03
CA LEU A 149 10.05 -13.36 -0.13
C LEU A 149 10.19 -12.99 -1.61
N ASP A 150 10.57 -13.92 -2.48
CA ASP A 150 10.63 -13.70 -3.93
C ASP A 150 9.24 -13.30 -4.48
N THR A 151 8.19 -14.01 -4.06
CA THR A 151 6.82 -13.67 -4.44
C THR A 151 6.39 -12.29 -3.93
N ILE A 152 6.87 -11.87 -2.74
CA ILE A 152 6.58 -10.56 -2.16
C ILE A 152 7.24 -9.44 -2.97
N SER A 153 8.49 -9.64 -3.41
CA SER A 153 9.24 -8.64 -4.19
C SER A 153 8.60 -8.36 -5.56
N HIS A 154 7.88 -9.33 -6.13
CA HIS A 154 7.20 -9.24 -7.43
C HIS A 154 5.73 -8.80 -7.34
N ARG A 155 5.27 -8.31 -6.20
CA ARG A 155 3.90 -7.79 -6.07
C ARG A 155 3.67 -6.59 -7.01
N LYS A 156 2.76 -6.76 -7.98
CA LYS A 156 2.40 -5.71 -8.95
C LYS A 156 1.18 -4.88 -8.53
N ARG A 157 0.40 -5.33 -7.54
CA ARG A 157 -0.87 -4.68 -7.15
C ARG A 157 -0.64 -3.67 -6.04
N GLN A 158 -1.14 -2.46 -6.21
CA GLN A 158 -1.08 -1.38 -5.21
C GLN A 158 -1.90 -1.68 -3.94
N ASP A 159 -2.94 -2.51 -4.04
CA ASP A 159 -3.77 -2.97 -2.93
C ASP A 159 -2.98 -3.85 -1.93
N GLN A 160 -1.89 -4.47 -2.37
CA GLN A 160 -1.00 -5.27 -1.54
C GLN A 160 0.23 -4.45 -1.12
N LEU A 161 0.01 -3.43 -0.32
CA LEU A 161 1.11 -2.63 0.23
C LEU A 161 2.11 -3.51 0.99
N SER A 162 3.41 -3.21 0.83
CA SER A 162 4.47 -3.85 1.62
C SER A 162 4.22 -3.65 3.11
N MET A 163 4.77 -4.54 3.93
CA MET A 163 4.63 -4.43 5.39
C MET A 163 5.16 -3.10 5.90
N VAL A 164 6.28 -2.60 5.34
CA VAL A 164 6.86 -1.29 5.68
C VAL A 164 5.88 -0.15 5.40
N ASN A 165 5.24 -0.15 4.23
CA ASN A 165 4.28 0.90 3.87
C ASN A 165 3.02 0.86 4.77
N ARG A 166 2.57 -0.33 5.18
CA ARG A 166 1.48 -0.48 6.14
C ARG A 166 1.88 0.07 7.51
N TYR A 167 3.10 -0.20 7.97
CA TYR A 167 3.65 0.37 9.19
C TYR A 167 3.71 1.89 9.14
N ALA A 168 4.28 2.46 8.08
CA ALA A 168 4.34 3.91 7.89
C ALA A 168 2.95 4.55 7.99
N ARG A 169 1.94 3.94 7.37
CA ARG A 169 0.55 4.42 7.48
C ARG A 169 0.02 4.36 8.92
N ILE A 170 0.24 3.26 9.63
CA ILE A 170 -0.24 3.09 11.02
C ILE A 170 0.43 4.13 11.94
N ILE A 171 1.73 4.38 11.77
CA ILE A 171 2.47 5.41 12.50
C ILE A 171 1.88 6.79 12.22
N LYS A 172 1.61 7.11 10.97
CA LYS A 172 1.00 8.39 10.57
C LYS A 172 -0.37 8.63 11.23
N TYR A 173 -1.12 7.57 11.53
CA TYR A 173 -2.38 7.66 12.29
C TYR A 173 -2.21 7.62 13.82
N GLY A 174 -0.98 7.83 14.32
CA GLY A 174 -0.70 8.06 15.73
C GLY A 174 -0.57 6.80 16.59
N SER A 175 -0.38 5.62 16.01
CA SER A 175 -0.15 4.40 16.80
C SER A 175 1.28 4.37 17.33
N SER A 176 1.46 4.33 18.64
CA SER A 176 2.77 4.21 19.29
C SER A 176 3.40 2.82 19.11
N ARG A 177 2.59 1.79 18.86
CA ARG A 177 3.05 0.41 18.65
C ARG A 177 2.26 -0.26 17.54
N PRO A 178 2.67 -0.09 16.28
CA PRO A 178 1.97 -0.58 15.10
C PRO A 178 1.75 -2.10 15.07
N ILE A 179 2.65 -2.90 15.65
CA ILE A 179 2.53 -4.36 15.67
C ILE A 179 1.24 -4.85 16.34
N LEU A 180 0.71 -4.10 17.30
CA LEU A 180 -0.53 -4.46 17.98
C LEU A 180 -1.75 -4.54 17.06
N ARG A 181 -1.69 -3.89 15.89
CA ARG A 181 -2.71 -4.02 14.83
C ARG A 181 -2.71 -5.39 14.15
N PHE A 182 -1.65 -6.16 14.32
CA PHE A 182 -1.47 -7.50 13.76
C PHE A 182 -1.49 -8.59 14.82
N LEU A 183 -1.73 -8.22 16.09
CA LEU A 183 -1.77 -9.11 17.22
C LEU A 183 -3.14 -9.08 17.90
N ARG A 184 -3.56 -10.26 18.41
CA ARG A 184 -4.68 -10.42 19.33
C ARG A 184 -4.13 -11.03 20.61
N ALA A 185 -4.55 -10.54 21.77
CA ALA A 185 -4.31 -11.25 23.03
C ALA A 185 -4.98 -12.64 22.96
N ALA A 186 -4.24 -13.67 23.38
CA ALA A 186 -4.73 -15.04 23.39
C ALA A 186 -5.64 -15.34 24.58
#